data_65d1911287adae9323f088bafae0dca0
#
_entry.id   65d1911287adae9323f088bafae0dca0
#
_cell.length_a   1.000
_cell.length_b   1.000
_cell.length_c   1.000
_cell.angle_alpha   90.00
_cell.angle_beta   90.00
_cell.angle_gamma   90.00
#
_symmetry.space_group_name_H-M   'P 1'
#
loop_
_entity.id
_entity.type
_entity.pdbx_description
1 polymer ?
#
loop_
_entity_poly.entity_id
_entity_poly.type
_entity_poly.pdbx_seq_one_letter_code
_entity_poly.pdbx_strand_id
1 'polypeptide(L)'
;MKKRLLTSFLMLTLLLALLPTTALAAKNEITVYNWGQYISDGTDDSMDVIHEFEEETGIKVNYLTFDSNESMYTKLKTGGTSYDVIIPSDYMIAKLISEDMLEPIDFSNVPNFEYID
;
A
#
# COMPACT_ATOMS: atom_id res chain seq x y z
N MET A 1 -19.67 32.72 -43.69
CA MET A 1 -20.10 31.55 -42.89
C MET A 1 -18.93 30.60 -42.55
N LYS A 2 -18.06 30.22 -43.49
CA LYS A 2 -16.93 29.27 -43.25
C LYS A 2 -15.88 29.77 -42.21
N LYS A 3 -15.60 31.08 -42.13
CA LYS A 3 -14.63 31.63 -41.17
C LYS A 3 -15.11 31.61 -39.71
N ARG A 4 -16.43 31.73 -39.47
CA ARG A 4 -17.01 31.69 -38.12
C ARG A 4 -17.10 30.26 -37.57
N LEU A 5 -17.27 29.25 -38.44
CA LEU A 5 -17.22 27.86 -38.05
C LEU A 5 -15.79 27.42 -37.62
N LEU A 6 -14.77 27.92 -38.33
CA LEU A 6 -13.38 27.57 -38.03
C LEU A 6 -12.93 28.13 -36.67
N THR A 7 -13.34 29.39 -36.35
CA THR A 7 -13.03 30.00 -35.05
C THR A 7 -13.76 29.34 -33.89
N SER A 8 -15.01 28.91 -34.09
CA SER A 8 -15.76 28.18 -33.06
C SER A 8 -15.17 26.80 -32.80
N PHE A 9 -14.67 26.12 -33.83
CA PHE A 9 -14.02 24.81 -33.67
C PHE A 9 -12.66 24.93 -32.98
N LEU A 10 -11.89 25.96 -33.27
CA LEU A 10 -10.60 26.24 -32.62
C LEU A 10 -10.77 26.64 -31.16
N MET A 11 -11.82 27.37 -30.79
CA MET A 11 -12.14 27.70 -29.40
C MET A 11 -12.61 26.48 -28.60
N LEU A 12 -13.36 25.58 -29.21
CA LEU A 12 -13.84 24.37 -28.56
C LEU A 12 -12.68 23.38 -28.27
N THR A 13 -11.70 23.29 -29.20
CA THR A 13 -10.52 22.45 -28.98
C THR A 13 -9.57 23.03 -27.94
N LEU A 14 -9.49 24.32 -27.79
CA LEU A 14 -8.66 25.00 -26.77
C LEU A 14 -9.28 24.84 -25.37
N LEU A 15 -10.60 24.82 -25.28
CA LEU A 15 -11.31 24.62 -23.98
C LEU A 15 -11.20 23.19 -23.45
N LEU A 16 -11.03 22.21 -24.34
CA LEU A 16 -10.86 20.81 -23.95
C LEU A 16 -9.47 20.51 -23.38
N ALA A 17 -8.47 21.35 -23.68
CA ALA A 17 -7.10 21.20 -23.17
C ALA A 17 -6.90 21.71 -21.72
N LEU A 18 -7.93 22.35 -21.15
CA LEU A 18 -7.91 22.90 -19.79
C LEU A 18 -8.64 22.02 -18.76
N LEU A 19 -9.02 20.78 -19.13
CA LEU A 19 -9.51 19.83 -18.13
C LEU A 19 -8.35 19.50 -17.18
N PRO A 20 -8.49 19.75 -15.87
CA PRO A 20 -7.48 19.32 -14.93
C PRO A 20 -7.39 17.81 -15.03
N THR A 21 -6.26 17.29 -15.45
CA THR A 21 -5.93 15.89 -15.21
C THR A 21 -5.85 15.75 -13.70
N THR A 22 -6.91 15.25 -13.08
CA THR A 22 -6.82 14.76 -11.72
C THR A 22 -5.82 13.61 -11.76
N ALA A 23 -4.55 13.92 -11.52
CA ALA A 23 -3.59 12.89 -11.18
C ALA A 23 -4.22 12.15 -9.99
N LEU A 24 -4.52 10.86 -10.14
CA LEU A 24 -4.86 10.01 -9.02
C LEU A 24 -3.65 10.10 -8.08
N ALA A 25 -3.78 10.89 -7.02
CA ALA A 25 -2.73 10.98 -6.01
C ALA A 25 -2.48 9.54 -5.56
N ALA A 26 -1.26 9.06 -5.72
CA ALA A 26 -0.87 7.77 -5.18
C ALA A 26 -1.25 7.77 -3.70
N LYS A 27 -1.94 6.72 -3.24
CA LYS A 27 -2.36 6.59 -1.85
C LYS A 27 -1.08 6.46 -1.01
N ASN A 28 -0.69 7.55 -0.34
CA ASN A 28 0.46 7.55 0.58
C ASN A 28 0.09 6.88 1.92
N GLU A 29 -0.47 5.69 1.85
CA GLU A 29 -0.90 4.91 2.99
C GLU A 29 -0.79 3.43 2.68
N ILE A 30 -0.26 2.67 3.61
CA ILE A 30 -0.20 1.21 3.56
C ILE A 30 -0.93 0.60 4.74
N THR A 31 -1.49 -0.58 4.52
CA THR A 31 -2.11 -1.39 5.58
C THR A 31 -1.20 -2.56 5.90
N VAL A 32 -0.70 -2.60 7.14
CA VAL A 32 0.18 -3.65 7.67
C VAL A 32 -0.61 -4.52 8.64
N TYR A 33 -0.52 -5.84 8.51
CA TYR A 33 -1.21 -6.79 9.35
C TYR A 33 -0.22 -7.75 9.99
N ASN A 34 0.02 -7.59 11.29
CA ASN A 34 1.11 -8.21 12.02
C ASN A 34 0.65 -8.82 13.35
N TRP A 35 1.54 -9.54 14.01
CA TRP A 35 1.36 -9.98 15.40
C TRP A 35 1.36 -8.78 16.34
N GLY A 36 0.54 -8.85 17.41
CA GLY A 36 0.35 -7.74 18.35
C GLY A 36 1.60 -7.34 19.14
N GLN A 37 2.66 -8.17 19.14
CA GLN A 37 3.85 -7.96 19.97
C GLN A 37 5.16 -7.89 19.15
N TYR A 38 5.07 -7.74 17.84
CA TYR A 38 6.26 -7.80 16.96
C TYR A 38 6.89 -6.44 16.65
N ILE A 39 6.37 -5.36 17.19
CA ILE A 39 6.87 -4.02 16.93
C ILE A 39 6.79 -3.17 18.20
N SER A 40 7.78 -2.30 18.39
CA SER A 40 7.77 -1.29 19.45
C SER A 40 6.80 -0.17 19.09
N ASP A 41 6.02 0.29 20.06
CA ASP A 41 4.91 1.23 19.91
C ASP A 41 5.07 2.54 20.71
N GLY A 42 6.27 2.80 21.22
CA GLY A 42 6.56 3.98 22.04
C GLY A 42 6.23 3.83 23.52
N THR A 43 5.70 2.69 23.97
CA THR A 43 5.49 2.42 25.37
C THR A 43 6.79 2.01 26.08
N ASP A 44 6.86 2.21 27.41
CA ASP A 44 7.99 1.80 28.24
C ASP A 44 9.37 2.29 27.74
N ASP A 45 9.44 3.56 27.30
CA ASP A 45 10.64 4.19 26.72
C ASP A 45 11.15 3.49 25.44
N SER A 46 10.33 2.70 24.77
CA SER A 46 10.65 2.10 23.48
C SER A 46 10.45 3.08 22.33
N MET A 47 11.07 2.78 21.18
CA MET A 47 10.84 3.56 19.96
C MET A 47 9.42 3.31 19.42
N ASP A 48 8.69 4.35 19.01
CA ASP A 48 7.48 4.21 18.20
C ASP A 48 7.88 4.03 16.73
N VAL A 49 8.04 2.78 16.32
CA VAL A 49 8.53 2.43 14.98
C VAL A 49 7.58 2.89 13.87
N ILE A 50 6.27 2.87 14.12
CA ILE A 50 5.29 3.34 13.12
C ILE A 50 5.41 4.85 12.94
N HIS A 51 5.48 5.60 14.03
CA HIS A 51 5.62 7.04 13.97
C HIS A 51 6.93 7.46 13.25
N GLU A 52 8.05 6.85 13.60
CA GLU A 52 9.36 7.12 12.97
C GLU A 52 9.32 6.81 11.46
N PHE A 53 8.71 5.69 11.07
CA PHE A 53 8.55 5.35 9.65
C PHE A 53 7.69 6.38 8.91
N GLU A 54 6.58 6.81 9.51
CA GLU A 54 5.70 7.83 8.92
C GLU A 54 6.41 9.18 8.76
N GLU A 55 7.20 9.59 9.77
CA GLU A 55 7.99 10.83 9.72
C GLU A 55 9.08 10.78 8.65
N GLU A 56 9.79 9.64 8.53
CA GLU A 56 10.88 9.48 7.58
C GLU A 56 10.39 9.38 6.13
N THR A 57 9.28 8.68 5.90
CA THR A 57 8.83 8.33 4.53
C THR A 57 7.68 9.18 4.02
N GLY A 58 6.90 9.81 4.90
CA GLY A 58 5.64 10.46 4.57
C GLY A 58 4.53 9.48 4.19
N ILE A 59 4.72 8.17 4.44
CA ILE A 59 3.73 7.12 4.16
C ILE A 59 2.97 6.81 5.45
N LYS A 60 1.65 6.97 5.44
CA LYS A 60 0.80 6.60 6.56
C LYS A 60 0.66 5.08 6.69
N VAL A 61 0.66 4.60 7.93
CA VAL A 61 0.54 3.17 8.23
C VAL A 61 -0.75 2.88 8.98
N ASN A 62 -1.66 2.16 8.34
CA ASN A 62 -2.80 1.56 9.02
C ASN A 62 -2.36 0.20 9.59
N TYR A 63 -1.93 0.22 10.86
CA TYR A 63 -1.38 -0.96 11.52
C TYR A 63 -2.48 -1.76 12.20
N LEU A 64 -2.63 -3.01 11.79
CA LEU A 64 -3.61 -3.96 12.34
C LEU A 64 -2.90 -5.18 12.91
N THR A 65 -3.50 -5.79 13.92
CA THR A 65 -2.92 -6.96 14.58
C THR A 65 -3.82 -8.18 14.52
N PHE A 66 -3.21 -9.36 14.62
CA PHE A 66 -3.90 -10.64 14.74
C PHE A 66 -3.26 -11.50 15.85
N ASP A 67 -4.06 -12.43 16.37
CA ASP A 67 -3.66 -13.31 17.47
C ASP A 67 -3.26 -14.70 17.01
N SER A 68 -3.68 -15.12 15.80
CA SER A 68 -3.34 -16.41 15.21
C SER A 68 -3.29 -16.36 13.69
N ASN A 69 -2.48 -17.22 13.08
CA ASN A 69 -2.42 -17.36 11.62
C ASN A 69 -3.79 -17.74 11.03
N GLU A 70 -4.57 -18.56 11.74
CA GLU A 70 -5.88 -19.02 11.28
C GLU A 70 -6.91 -17.90 11.26
N SER A 71 -6.91 -17.02 12.29
CA SER A 71 -7.79 -15.85 12.31
C SER A 71 -7.40 -14.85 11.22
N MET A 72 -6.12 -14.61 11.03
CA MET A 72 -5.57 -13.77 9.95
C MET A 72 -5.99 -14.33 8.58
N TYR A 73 -5.73 -15.62 8.33
CA TYR A 73 -6.09 -16.30 7.08
C TYR A 73 -7.59 -16.22 6.78
N THR A 74 -8.42 -16.48 7.81
CA THR A 74 -9.89 -16.37 7.66
C THR A 74 -10.29 -14.96 7.22
N LYS A 75 -9.65 -13.94 7.80
CA LYS A 75 -9.92 -12.54 7.46
C LYS A 75 -9.49 -12.19 6.02
N LEU A 76 -8.34 -12.69 5.58
CA LEU A 76 -7.90 -12.56 4.19
C LEU A 76 -8.90 -13.19 3.21
N LYS A 77 -9.37 -14.39 3.51
CA LYS A 77 -10.32 -15.14 2.66
C LYS A 77 -11.71 -14.52 2.61
N THR A 78 -12.18 -13.91 3.68
CA THR A 78 -13.49 -13.24 3.69
C THR A 78 -13.50 -11.94 2.89
N GLY A 79 -12.32 -11.36 2.66
CA GLY A 79 -12.20 -10.10 1.93
C GLY A 79 -12.71 -8.88 2.72
N GLY A 80 -12.93 -7.78 2.02
CA GLY A 80 -13.42 -6.52 2.62
C GLY A 80 -12.32 -5.57 3.09
N THR A 81 -11.08 -6.04 3.24
CA THR A 81 -9.90 -5.22 3.53
C THR A 81 -8.78 -5.66 2.61
N SER A 82 -8.11 -4.71 2.00
CA SER A 82 -6.86 -4.94 1.27
C SER A 82 -5.70 -4.72 2.24
N TYR A 83 -4.74 -5.64 2.24
CA TYR A 83 -3.52 -5.55 3.04
C TYR A 83 -2.33 -5.42 2.09
N ASP A 84 -1.44 -4.47 2.36
CA ASP A 84 -0.23 -4.26 1.57
C ASP A 84 0.91 -5.14 2.07
N VAL A 85 0.98 -5.35 3.40
CA VAL A 85 1.99 -6.18 4.06
C VAL A 85 1.34 -7.06 5.13
N ILE A 86 1.69 -8.34 5.14
CA ILE A 86 1.31 -9.29 6.20
C ILE A 86 2.54 -10.02 6.72
N ILE A 87 2.59 -10.31 8.02
CA ILE A 87 3.74 -10.96 8.67
C ILE A 87 3.29 -12.27 9.37
N PRO A 88 2.95 -13.33 8.63
CA PRO A 88 2.56 -14.61 9.20
C PRO A 88 3.76 -15.54 9.49
N SER A 89 3.51 -16.67 10.10
CA SER A 89 4.49 -17.75 10.23
C SER A 89 4.75 -18.45 8.88
N ASP A 90 5.90 -19.11 8.75
CA ASP A 90 6.40 -19.76 7.55
C ASP A 90 5.40 -20.75 6.91
N TYR A 91 4.78 -21.61 7.72
CA TYR A 91 3.78 -22.57 7.21
C TYR A 91 2.55 -21.88 6.60
N MET A 92 2.18 -20.72 7.14
CA MET A 92 1.07 -19.95 6.62
C MET A 92 1.47 -19.21 5.34
N ILE A 93 2.71 -18.73 5.23
CA ILE A 93 3.27 -18.20 3.97
C ILE A 93 3.19 -19.27 2.88
N ALA A 94 3.65 -20.50 3.17
CA ALA A 94 3.58 -21.61 2.22
C ALA A 94 2.14 -21.88 1.74
N LYS A 95 1.17 -21.81 2.66
CA LYS A 95 -0.25 -21.96 2.34
C LYS A 95 -0.76 -20.84 1.44
N LEU A 96 -0.46 -19.58 1.78
CA LEU A 96 -0.89 -18.41 1.01
C LEU A 96 -0.29 -18.41 -0.39
N ILE A 97 0.97 -18.82 -0.56
CA ILE A 97 1.62 -19.01 -1.87
C ILE A 97 0.87 -20.07 -2.67
N SER A 98 0.55 -21.23 -2.05
CA SER A 98 -0.15 -22.31 -2.75
C SER A 98 -1.56 -21.94 -3.21
N GLU A 99 -2.14 -20.89 -2.65
CA GLU A 99 -3.46 -20.37 -2.98
C GLU A 99 -3.41 -19.09 -3.84
N ASP A 100 -2.22 -18.72 -4.33
CA ASP A 100 -2.00 -17.52 -5.18
C ASP A 100 -2.51 -16.22 -4.51
N MET A 101 -2.24 -16.09 -3.20
CA MET A 101 -2.71 -14.96 -2.39
C MET A 101 -1.61 -13.93 -2.07
N LEU A 102 -0.38 -14.14 -2.54
CA LEU A 102 0.75 -13.23 -2.31
C LEU A 102 1.36 -12.78 -3.63
N GLU A 103 1.77 -11.53 -3.67
CA GLU A 103 2.57 -11.00 -4.78
C GLU A 103 4.07 -11.28 -4.56
N PRO A 104 4.83 -11.57 -5.63
CA PRO A 104 6.28 -11.72 -5.55
C PRO A 104 6.96 -10.42 -5.10
N ILE A 105 7.96 -10.53 -4.22
CA ILE A 105 8.79 -9.40 -3.82
C ILE A 105 9.80 -9.10 -4.93
N ASP A 106 9.85 -7.86 -5.39
CA ASP A 106 10.92 -7.37 -6.25
C ASP A 106 12.13 -6.96 -5.41
N PHE A 107 13.08 -7.87 -5.27
CA PHE A 107 14.30 -7.66 -4.48
C PHE A 107 15.20 -6.56 -5.03
N SER A 108 15.03 -6.10 -6.27
CA SER A 108 15.77 -4.94 -6.78
C SER A 108 15.43 -3.65 -6.02
N ASN A 109 14.26 -3.60 -5.38
CA ASN A 109 13.80 -2.51 -4.53
C ASN A 109 14.14 -2.70 -3.04
N VAL A 110 14.86 -3.78 -2.69
CA VAL A 110 15.26 -4.09 -1.29
C VAL A 110 16.79 -4.18 -1.21
N PRO A 111 17.51 -3.03 -1.30
CA PRO A 111 18.97 -3.02 -1.40
C PRO A 111 19.68 -3.64 -0.18
N ASN A 112 19.04 -3.59 0.99
CA ASN A 112 19.59 -4.14 2.23
C ASN A 112 19.35 -5.65 2.40
N PHE A 113 18.74 -6.32 1.41
CA PHE A 113 18.51 -7.77 1.46
C PHE A 113 19.81 -8.58 1.56
N GLU A 114 20.91 -8.03 1.03
CA GLU A 114 22.25 -8.66 1.11
C GLU A 114 22.82 -8.76 2.54
N TYR A 115 22.23 -8.05 3.51
CA TYR A 115 22.63 -8.09 4.93
C TYR A 115 21.78 -9.03 5.79
N ILE A 116 20.86 -9.77 5.17
CA ILE A 116 20.03 -10.76 5.85
C ILE A 116 20.67 -12.14 5.65
N ASP A 117 21.00 -12.82 6.78
CA ASP A 117 21.60 -14.16 6.80
C ASP A 117 20.54 -15.25 6.52
#